data_61c978a15f4f9642bc7e712cd4ac4485
#
_entry.id   61c978a15f4f9642bc7e712cd4ac4485
#
_cell.length_a   1.000
_cell.length_b   1.000
_cell.length_c   1.000
_cell.angle_alpha   90.00
_cell.angle_beta   90.00
_cell.angle_gamma   90.00
#
_symmetry.space_group_name_H-M   'P 1'
#
loop_
_entity.id
_entity.type
_entity.pdbx_description
1 polymer ?
#
loop_
_entity_poly.entity_id
_entity_poly.type
_entity_poly.pdbx_seq_one_letter_code
_entity_poly.pdbx_strand_id
1 'polypeptide(L)'
;NFYKEKFFDFENPLKTIHTSADGTLSYNALMFIPSHPAYDYYTKDFKKGLALYTNGVMIMDKCEDLLPDYFGFVKGLVDSADLSLNISREILQHDRQLKTIASHLKKKIKNELLSMQKNDRENYEKFYENFKRPLKFGIYDNYGAEKDFLVDLIMFVSSKDKKLVTLDEY
;
A
#
# COMPACT_ATOMS: atom_id res chain seq x y z
N ASN A 1 14.75 -1.11 15.67
CA ASN A 1 13.43 -1.34 15.03
C ASN A 1 13.61 -1.38 13.51
N PHE A 2 13.34 -2.54 12.90
CA PHE A 2 13.55 -2.77 11.46
C PHE A 2 12.98 -1.65 10.57
N TYR A 3 11.76 -1.19 10.84
CA TYR A 3 11.13 -0.12 10.05
C TYR A 3 11.98 1.17 10.07
N LYS A 4 12.36 1.64 11.26
CA LYS A 4 13.13 2.88 11.42
C LYS A 4 14.51 2.80 10.77
N GLU A 5 15.15 1.65 10.90
CA GLU A 5 16.49 1.42 10.33
C GLU A 5 16.46 1.29 8.81
N LYS A 6 15.49 0.52 8.28
CA LYS A 6 15.37 0.27 6.84
C LYS A 6 14.90 1.49 6.07
N PHE A 7 13.97 2.26 6.62
CA PHE A 7 13.35 3.38 5.91
C PHE A 7 13.81 4.77 6.41
N PHE A 8 14.76 4.81 7.33
CA PHE A 8 15.27 6.04 7.90
C PHE A 8 14.19 6.96 8.48
N ASP A 9 13.17 6.34 9.09
CA ASP A 9 12.06 7.04 9.69
C ASP A 9 12.24 7.15 11.21
N PHE A 10 12.00 8.32 11.76
CA PHE A 10 12.12 8.56 13.20
C PHE A 10 10.85 8.16 13.96
N GLU A 11 9.72 8.06 13.27
CA GLU A 11 8.44 7.70 13.86
C GLU A 11 8.12 6.21 13.63
N ASN A 12 7.17 5.71 14.41
CA ASN A 12 6.64 4.37 14.20
C ASN A 12 5.61 4.41 13.07
N PRO A 13 5.47 3.32 12.29
CA PRO A 13 4.39 3.24 11.33
C PRO A 13 3.02 3.21 12.04
N LEU A 14 1.99 3.75 11.39
CA LEU A 14 0.61 3.64 11.88
C LEU A 14 0.12 2.19 11.90
N LYS A 15 0.56 1.40 10.93
CA LYS A 15 0.18 0.00 10.80
C LYS A 15 1.32 -0.82 10.22
N THR A 16 1.54 -2.00 10.80
CA THR A 16 2.39 -3.05 10.24
C THR A 16 1.50 -4.16 9.72
N ILE A 17 1.73 -4.58 8.47
CA ILE A 17 0.95 -5.62 7.79
C ILE A 17 1.90 -6.76 7.43
N HIS A 18 1.66 -7.92 8.02
CA HIS A 18 2.34 -9.15 7.64
C HIS A 18 1.33 -10.07 6.97
N THR A 19 1.65 -10.54 5.78
CA THR A 19 0.81 -11.50 5.05
C THR A 19 1.68 -12.52 4.33
N SER A 20 1.17 -13.71 4.21
CA SER A 20 1.81 -14.82 3.49
C SER A 20 0.78 -15.63 2.75
N ALA A 21 1.20 -16.22 1.66
CA ALA A 21 0.45 -17.25 0.96
C ALA A 21 1.35 -18.47 0.74
N ASP A 22 0.77 -19.65 0.81
CA ASP A 22 1.43 -20.91 0.57
C ASP A 22 0.50 -21.80 -0.28
N GLY A 23 1.03 -22.36 -1.34
CA GLY A 23 0.25 -23.18 -2.29
C GLY A 23 0.81 -23.09 -3.71
N THR A 24 -0.06 -22.87 -4.69
CA THR A 24 0.33 -22.69 -6.10
C THR A 24 1.18 -21.45 -6.33
N LEU A 25 1.06 -20.46 -5.45
CA LEU A 25 1.87 -19.25 -5.38
C LEU A 25 2.26 -19.02 -3.93
N SER A 26 3.56 -19.01 -3.65
CA SER A 26 4.08 -18.82 -2.30
C SER A 26 4.81 -17.49 -2.19
N TYR A 27 4.44 -16.66 -1.21
CA TYR A 27 5.15 -15.42 -0.89
C TYR A 27 4.97 -15.04 0.58
N ASN A 28 5.90 -14.23 1.07
CA ASN A 28 5.80 -13.52 2.34
C ASN A 28 5.93 -12.03 2.08
N ALA A 29 5.07 -11.24 2.70
CA ALA A 29 5.11 -9.78 2.58
C ALA A 29 5.05 -9.13 3.95
N LEU A 30 5.91 -8.12 4.13
CA LEU A 30 5.92 -7.25 5.30
C LEU A 30 5.77 -5.82 4.80
N MET A 31 4.66 -5.18 5.14
CA MET A 31 4.32 -3.84 4.68
C MET A 31 4.04 -2.91 5.84
N PHE A 32 4.26 -1.63 5.62
CA PHE A 32 4.06 -0.59 6.62
C PHE A 32 3.30 0.58 6.04
N ILE A 33 2.35 1.07 6.80
CA ILE A 33 1.67 2.34 6.53
C ILE A 33 2.36 3.39 7.40
N PRO A 34 3.10 4.36 6.80
CA PRO A 34 3.82 5.36 7.57
C PRO A 34 2.88 6.34 8.28
N SER A 35 3.36 6.98 9.35
CA SER A 35 2.61 8.00 10.09
C SER A 35 2.48 9.33 9.35
N HIS A 36 3.37 9.59 8.42
CA HIS A 36 3.42 10.81 7.58
C HIS A 36 3.94 10.48 6.18
N PRO A 37 3.60 11.26 5.16
CA PRO A 37 4.19 11.09 3.83
C PRO A 37 5.68 11.45 3.86
N ALA A 38 6.48 10.80 3.01
CA ALA A 38 7.85 11.21 2.76
C ALA A 38 7.88 12.66 2.27
N TYR A 39 8.93 13.41 2.62
CA TYR A 39 9.03 14.83 2.25
C TYR A 39 8.98 15.06 0.74
N ASP A 40 9.45 14.08 -0.05
CA ASP A 40 9.46 14.09 -1.50
C ASP A 40 8.26 13.38 -2.15
N TYR A 41 7.27 12.94 -1.35
CA TYR A 41 6.15 12.10 -1.82
C TYR A 41 5.40 12.68 -3.03
N TYR A 42 5.25 13.99 -3.09
CA TYR A 42 4.55 14.69 -4.18
C TYR A 42 5.50 15.25 -5.25
N THR A 43 6.78 14.86 -5.23
CA THR A 43 7.75 15.28 -6.23
C THR A 43 7.90 14.24 -7.34
N LYS A 44 8.52 14.63 -8.46
CA LYS A 44 8.85 13.71 -9.57
C LYS A 44 9.93 12.70 -9.20
N ASP A 45 10.72 12.98 -8.19
CA ASP A 45 11.83 12.12 -7.76
C ASP A 45 11.35 10.97 -6.86
N PHE A 46 10.14 11.07 -6.32
CA PHE A 46 9.56 10.01 -5.50
C PHE A 46 9.29 8.76 -6.34
N LYS A 47 9.79 7.62 -5.84
CA LYS A 47 9.54 6.30 -6.42
C LYS A 47 8.79 5.44 -5.43
N LYS A 48 7.58 5.01 -5.83
CA LYS A 48 6.83 4.00 -5.10
C LYS A 48 7.43 2.62 -5.32
N GLY A 49 7.09 1.68 -4.49
CA GLY A 49 7.35 0.27 -4.70
C GLY A 49 7.82 -0.44 -3.44
N LEU A 50 7.61 -1.75 -3.45
CA LEU A 50 8.09 -2.65 -2.42
C LEU A 50 9.40 -3.29 -2.88
N ALA A 51 10.32 -3.55 -1.96
CA ALA A 51 11.50 -4.34 -2.25
C ALA A 51 11.09 -5.77 -2.61
N LEU A 52 11.59 -6.29 -3.70
CA LEU A 52 11.26 -7.62 -4.20
C LEU A 52 12.45 -8.55 -4.01
N TYR A 53 12.21 -9.66 -3.34
CA TYR A 53 13.18 -10.71 -3.07
C TYR A 53 12.72 -12.05 -3.64
N THR A 54 13.66 -12.92 -3.94
CA THR A 54 13.41 -14.35 -4.16
C THR A 54 14.40 -15.15 -3.33
N ASN A 55 13.89 -16.03 -2.46
CA ASN A 55 14.71 -16.84 -1.53
C ASN A 55 15.74 -15.98 -0.75
N GLY A 56 15.34 -14.83 -0.27
CA GLY A 56 16.18 -13.91 0.50
C GLY A 56 17.18 -13.08 -0.32
N VAL A 57 17.17 -13.20 -1.65
CA VAL A 57 18.03 -12.42 -2.55
C VAL A 57 17.22 -11.29 -3.18
N MET A 58 17.69 -10.04 -3.03
CA MET A 58 17.03 -8.89 -3.62
C MET A 58 17.11 -8.93 -5.14
N ILE A 59 15.93 -8.88 -5.79
CA ILE A 59 15.81 -8.73 -7.25
C ILE A 59 15.69 -7.24 -7.61
N MET A 60 14.90 -6.49 -6.84
CA MET A 60 14.59 -5.08 -7.12
C MET A 60 14.32 -4.33 -5.81
N ASP A 61 14.95 -3.17 -5.65
CA ASP A 61 14.79 -2.37 -4.43
C ASP A 61 13.39 -1.72 -4.33
N LYS A 62 12.85 -1.28 -5.48
CA LYS A 62 11.50 -0.71 -5.58
C LYS A 62 10.77 -1.28 -6.78
N CYS A 63 9.94 -2.29 -6.53
CA CYS A 63 9.07 -2.87 -7.55
C CYS A 63 7.76 -2.07 -7.61
N GLU A 64 7.64 -1.19 -8.58
CA GLU A 64 6.48 -0.31 -8.76
C GLU A 64 5.21 -1.09 -9.09
N ASP A 65 5.34 -2.24 -9.75
CA ASP A 65 4.21 -3.07 -10.19
C ASP A 65 3.49 -3.79 -9.04
N LEU A 66 4.08 -3.82 -7.84
CA LEU A 66 3.47 -4.42 -6.66
C LEU A 66 2.43 -3.53 -5.98
N LEU A 67 2.44 -2.22 -6.26
CA LEU A 67 1.53 -1.26 -5.65
C LEU A 67 0.83 -0.39 -6.71
N PRO A 68 -0.48 -0.16 -6.60
CA PRO A 68 -1.14 0.89 -7.36
C PRO A 68 -0.68 2.27 -6.88
N ASP A 69 -0.82 3.29 -7.73
CA ASP A 69 -0.37 4.66 -7.41
C ASP A 69 -1.02 5.22 -6.15
N TYR A 70 -2.29 4.92 -5.92
CA TYR A 70 -3.02 5.39 -4.73
C TYR A 70 -2.56 4.73 -3.43
N PHE A 71 -1.82 3.63 -3.47
CA PHE A 71 -1.13 3.01 -2.34
C PHE A 71 0.39 3.17 -2.39
N GLY A 72 0.88 4.11 -3.17
CA GLY A 72 2.31 4.38 -3.32
C GLY A 72 3.03 4.82 -2.03
N PHE A 73 2.31 5.20 -0.99
CA PHE A 73 2.85 5.51 0.34
C PHE A 73 3.25 4.27 1.14
N VAL A 74 2.79 3.08 0.78
CA VAL A 74 3.11 1.84 1.49
C VAL A 74 4.59 1.50 1.29
N LYS A 75 5.27 1.19 2.39
CA LYS A 75 6.67 0.75 2.41
C LYS A 75 6.73 -0.73 2.80
N GLY A 76 7.76 -1.41 2.37
CA GLY A 76 7.95 -2.80 2.78
C GLY A 76 8.69 -3.65 1.76
N LEU A 77 8.51 -4.95 1.92
CA LEU A 77 9.16 -5.95 1.07
C LEU A 77 8.26 -7.17 0.84
N VAL A 78 8.55 -7.85 -0.25
CA VAL A 78 7.94 -9.14 -0.62
C VAL A 78 9.06 -10.12 -0.97
N ASP A 79 8.98 -11.32 -0.45
CA ASP A 79 9.83 -12.45 -0.83
C ASP A 79 8.97 -13.56 -1.41
N SER A 80 9.26 -13.99 -2.62
CA SER A 80 8.60 -15.11 -3.29
C SER A 80 9.61 -16.07 -3.87
N ALA A 81 9.53 -17.34 -3.46
CA ALA A 81 10.38 -18.40 -4.00
C ALA A 81 10.06 -18.77 -5.45
N ASP A 82 8.87 -18.42 -5.93
CA ASP A 82 8.38 -18.77 -7.26
C ASP A 82 8.88 -17.84 -8.37
N LEU A 83 9.57 -16.74 -8.02
CA LEU A 83 10.14 -15.81 -8.98
C LEU A 83 11.56 -16.22 -9.37
N SER A 84 11.92 -16.00 -10.63
CA SER A 84 13.26 -16.29 -11.12
C SER A 84 14.25 -15.18 -10.76
N LEU A 85 15.47 -15.55 -10.34
CA LEU A 85 16.57 -14.62 -10.07
C LEU A 85 17.03 -13.84 -11.32
N ASN A 86 16.81 -14.40 -12.52
CA ASN A 86 17.28 -13.84 -13.79
C ASN A 86 16.19 -13.00 -14.50
N ILE A 87 15.17 -12.57 -13.79
CA ILE A 87 14.10 -11.77 -14.35
C ILE A 87 14.57 -10.33 -14.58
N SER A 88 14.49 -9.86 -15.84
CA SER A 88 14.62 -8.43 -16.15
C SER A 88 13.37 -7.66 -15.75
N ARG A 89 13.50 -6.34 -15.53
CA ARG A 89 12.36 -5.46 -15.22
C ARG A 89 11.24 -5.58 -16.25
N GLU A 90 11.56 -5.72 -17.53
CA GLU A 90 10.58 -5.86 -18.62
C GLU A 90 9.78 -7.16 -18.52
N ILE A 91 10.43 -8.27 -18.14
CA ILE A 91 9.77 -9.56 -17.96
C ILE A 91 8.86 -9.53 -16.72
N LEU A 92 9.27 -8.85 -15.64
CA LEU A 92 8.46 -8.71 -14.42
C LEU A 92 7.11 -8.04 -14.68
N GLN A 93 7.05 -7.04 -15.56
CA GLN A 93 5.79 -6.35 -15.90
C GLN A 93 4.73 -7.27 -16.51
N HIS A 94 5.14 -8.38 -17.12
CA HIS A 94 4.25 -9.36 -17.75
C HIS A 94 4.11 -10.65 -16.93
N ASP A 95 4.78 -10.77 -15.79
CA ASP A 95 4.74 -11.94 -14.93
C ASP A 95 3.37 -12.08 -14.27
N ARG A 96 2.72 -13.24 -14.46
CA ARG A 96 1.40 -13.54 -13.89
C ARG A 96 1.44 -13.68 -12.38
N GLN A 97 2.52 -14.27 -11.84
CA GLN A 97 2.69 -14.46 -10.40
C GLN A 97 2.83 -13.12 -9.71
N LEU A 98 3.62 -12.19 -10.28
CA LEU A 98 3.77 -10.85 -9.76
C LEU A 98 2.43 -10.09 -9.75
N LYS A 99 1.65 -10.18 -10.82
CA LYS A 99 0.30 -9.57 -10.88
C LYS A 99 -0.66 -10.15 -9.86
N THR A 100 -0.59 -11.44 -9.61
CA THR A 100 -1.40 -12.11 -8.58
C THR A 100 -0.98 -11.65 -7.19
N ILE A 101 0.31 -11.58 -6.90
CA ILE A 101 0.83 -11.03 -5.65
C ILE A 101 0.34 -9.58 -5.47
N ALA A 102 0.50 -8.73 -6.47
CA ALA A 102 0.05 -7.33 -6.43
C ALA A 102 -1.45 -7.21 -6.12
N SER A 103 -2.28 -8.05 -6.74
CA SER A 103 -3.73 -8.09 -6.48
C SER A 103 -4.04 -8.50 -5.04
N HIS A 104 -3.34 -9.49 -4.50
CA HIS A 104 -3.51 -9.92 -3.11
C HIS A 104 -3.08 -8.82 -2.13
N LEU A 105 -1.94 -8.18 -2.37
CA LEU A 105 -1.42 -7.10 -1.54
C LEU A 105 -2.36 -5.89 -1.53
N LYS A 106 -2.88 -5.51 -2.68
CA LYS A 106 -3.86 -4.43 -2.83
C LYS A 106 -5.09 -4.66 -1.96
N LYS A 107 -5.66 -5.86 -2.03
CA LYS A 107 -6.82 -6.25 -1.19
C LYS A 107 -6.46 -6.30 0.28
N LYS A 108 -5.30 -6.83 0.63
CA LYS A 108 -4.84 -6.89 2.02
C LYS A 108 -4.66 -5.50 2.62
N ILE A 109 -4.05 -4.58 1.90
CA ILE A 109 -3.90 -3.18 2.32
C ILE A 109 -5.27 -2.54 2.56
N LYS A 110 -6.21 -2.68 1.63
CA LYS A 110 -7.58 -2.16 1.81
C LYS A 110 -8.23 -2.73 3.05
N ASN A 111 -8.18 -4.04 3.24
CA ASN A 111 -8.81 -4.69 4.39
C ASN A 111 -8.22 -4.22 5.73
N GLU A 112 -6.90 -4.03 5.79
CA GLU A 112 -6.25 -3.50 6.99
C GLU A 112 -6.61 -2.04 7.25
N LEU A 113 -6.76 -1.23 6.21
CA LEU A 113 -7.24 0.15 6.33
C LEU A 113 -8.70 0.21 6.80
N LEU A 114 -9.58 -0.64 6.28
CA LEU A 114 -10.95 -0.76 6.74
C LEU A 114 -11.03 -1.25 8.18
N SER A 115 -10.19 -2.20 8.57
CA SER A 115 -10.08 -2.65 9.96
C SER A 115 -9.65 -1.51 10.88
N MET A 116 -8.67 -0.71 10.46
CA MET A 116 -8.23 0.46 11.21
C MET A 116 -9.32 1.53 11.30
N GLN A 117 -10.04 1.78 10.21
CA GLN A 117 -11.18 2.71 10.18
C GLN A 117 -12.27 2.34 11.21
N LYS A 118 -12.49 1.04 11.37
CA LYS A 118 -13.54 0.50 12.27
C LYS A 118 -13.09 0.36 13.71
N ASN A 119 -11.86 -0.08 13.94
CA ASN A 119 -11.37 -0.51 15.27
C ASN A 119 -10.33 0.44 15.88
N ASP A 120 -9.74 1.33 15.07
CA ASP A 120 -8.70 2.29 15.48
C ASP A 120 -8.90 3.61 14.73
N ARG A 121 -10.04 4.23 14.99
CA ARG A 121 -10.51 5.42 14.28
C ARG A 121 -9.53 6.58 14.33
N GLU A 122 -8.90 6.81 15.48
CA GLU A 122 -7.95 7.90 15.67
C GLU A 122 -6.76 7.77 14.71
N ASN A 123 -6.16 6.59 14.62
CA ASN A 123 -5.06 6.34 13.70
C ASN A 123 -5.50 6.34 12.23
N TYR A 124 -6.73 5.90 11.95
CA TYR A 124 -7.28 5.99 10.59
C TYR A 124 -7.48 7.45 10.15
N GLU A 125 -7.95 8.31 11.02
CA GLU A 125 -8.12 9.74 10.71
C GLU A 125 -6.76 10.41 10.46
N LYS A 126 -5.73 10.08 11.26
CA LYS A 126 -4.35 10.52 11.01
C LYS A 126 -3.85 10.04 9.64
N PHE A 127 -4.07 8.78 9.32
CA PHE A 127 -3.76 8.21 8.01
C PHE A 127 -4.48 8.98 6.91
N TYR A 128 -5.79 9.17 7.04
CA TYR A 128 -6.59 9.82 6.02
C TYR A 128 -6.17 11.27 5.77
N GLU A 129 -5.89 12.04 6.81
CA GLU A 129 -5.40 13.41 6.67
C GLU A 129 -4.08 13.47 5.89
N ASN A 130 -3.20 12.53 6.10
CA ASN A 130 -1.90 12.47 5.43
C ASN A 130 -1.98 11.94 3.98
N PHE A 131 -2.88 11.01 3.69
CA PHE A 131 -2.91 10.26 2.43
C PHE A 131 -4.22 10.37 1.64
N LYS A 132 -5.12 11.26 2.02
CA LYS A 132 -6.39 11.47 1.31
C LYS A 132 -6.22 11.88 -0.16
N ARG A 133 -5.14 12.60 -0.50
CA ARG A 133 -4.90 13.03 -1.88
C ARG A 133 -4.69 11.87 -2.84
N PRO A 134 -3.75 10.94 -2.62
CA PRO A 134 -3.58 9.79 -3.51
C PRO A 134 -4.82 8.91 -3.59
N LEU A 135 -5.56 8.72 -2.49
CA LEU A 135 -6.82 7.96 -2.49
C LEU A 135 -7.88 8.63 -3.36
N LYS A 136 -8.10 9.93 -3.21
CA LYS A 136 -9.06 10.68 -4.02
C LYS A 136 -8.66 10.73 -5.49
N PHE A 137 -7.37 10.90 -5.77
CA PHE A 137 -6.85 10.86 -7.13
C PHE A 137 -7.08 9.49 -7.77
N GLY A 138 -6.86 8.39 -7.03
CA GLY A 138 -7.13 7.03 -7.50
C GLY A 138 -8.59 6.77 -7.88
N ILE A 139 -9.55 7.45 -7.23
CA ILE A 139 -10.98 7.37 -7.61
C ILE A 139 -11.21 8.07 -8.96
N TYR A 140 -10.56 9.19 -9.18
CA TYR A 140 -10.73 10.00 -10.40
C TYR A 140 -9.96 9.43 -11.59
N ASP A 141 -8.78 8.86 -11.31
CA ASP A 141 -7.87 8.36 -12.33
C ASP A 141 -8.49 7.21 -13.15
N ASN A 142 -7.99 7.04 -14.36
CA ASN A 142 -8.42 5.99 -15.29
C ASN A 142 -9.96 5.90 -15.43
N TYR A 143 -10.61 7.06 -15.58
CA TYR A 143 -12.07 7.18 -15.75
C TYR A 143 -12.89 6.55 -14.61
N GLY A 144 -12.34 6.52 -13.41
CA GLY A 144 -13.04 5.99 -12.24
C GLY A 144 -13.03 4.46 -12.12
N ALA A 145 -12.11 3.79 -12.79
CA ALA A 145 -12.02 2.32 -12.77
C ALA A 145 -11.87 1.73 -11.36
N GLU A 146 -11.21 2.45 -10.46
CA GLU A 146 -10.98 2.02 -9.07
C GLU A 146 -11.95 2.65 -8.06
N LYS A 147 -12.99 3.36 -8.53
CA LYS A 147 -13.94 4.06 -7.67
C LYS A 147 -14.59 3.12 -6.63
N ASP A 148 -15.15 2.02 -7.07
CA ASP A 148 -15.86 1.09 -6.19
C ASP A 148 -14.92 0.40 -5.19
N PHE A 149 -13.65 0.25 -5.56
CA PHE A 149 -12.62 -0.28 -4.67
C PHE A 149 -12.22 0.71 -3.58
N LEU A 150 -12.16 2.00 -3.88
CA LEU A 150 -11.59 3.03 -2.99
C LEU A 150 -12.63 3.81 -2.20
N VAL A 151 -13.90 3.84 -2.62
CA VAL A 151 -14.92 4.71 -2.03
C VAL A 151 -15.11 4.49 -0.54
N ASP A 152 -14.99 3.26 -0.06
CA ASP A 152 -15.14 2.91 1.36
C ASP A 152 -14.02 3.51 2.25
N LEU A 153 -12.89 3.85 1.65
CA LEU A 153 -11.74 4.46 2.34
C LEU A 153 -11.86 5.98 2.45
N ILE A 154 -12.79 6.59 1.72
CA ILE A 154 -12.93 8.05 1.67
C ILE A 154 -13.81 8.54 2.81
N MET A 155 -13.39 9.65 3.39
CA MET A 155 -14.13 10.34 4.45
C MET A 155 -14.50 11.76 4.04
N PHE A 156 -15.56 12.26 4.64
CA PHE A 156 -16.08 13.61 4.39
C PHE A 156 -16.33 14.30 5.73
N VAL A 157 -16.24 15.63 5.73
CA VAL A 157 -16.64 16.39 6.90
C VAL A 157 -18.16 16.57 6.88
N SER A 158 -18.85 15.94 7.84
CA SER A 158 -20.28 16.10 8.00
C SER A 158 -20.62 17.56 8.29
N SER A 159 -21.57 18.09 7.55
CA SER A 159 -22.07 19.46 7.78
C SER A 159 -22.80 19.60 9.13
N LYS A 160 -23.38 18.50 9.60
CA LYS A 160 -24.12 18.41 10.85
C LYS A 160 -23.19 18.37 12.06
N ASP A 161 -22.27 17.41 12.08
CA ASP A 161 -21.45 17.11 13.27
C ASP A 161 -20.05 17.72 13.21
N LYS A 162 -19.67 18.30 12.05
CA LYS A 162 -18.32 18.84 11.79
C LYS A 162 -17.20 17.85 12.03
N LYS A 163 -17.48 16.55 11.88
CA LYS A 163 -16.54 15.44 12.05
C LYS A 163 -16.35 14.70 10.75
N LEU A 164 -15.22 13.99 10.64
CA LEU A 164 -14.97 13.07 9.54
C LEU A 164 -15.89 11.85 9.64
N VAL A 165 -16.61 11.56 8.57
CA VAL A 165 -17.52 10.41 8.45
C VAL A 165 -17.31 9.73 7.11
N THR A 166 -17.62 8.44 7.04
CA THR A 166 -17.72 7.71 5.77
C THR A 166 -19.07 7.95 5.13
N LEU A 167 -19.26 7.49 3.87
CA LEU A 167 -20.58 7.55 3.23
C LEU A 167 -21.62 6.71 3.97
N ASP A 168 -21.22 5.55 4.49
CA ASP A 168 -22.13 4.65 5.22
C ASP A 168 -22.54 5.21 6.60
N GLU A 169 -21.71 6.05 7.19
CA GLU A 169 -22.01 6.72 8.46
C GLU A 169 -22.88 7.95 8.29
N TYR A 170 -22.92 8.55 7.09
CA TYR A 170 -23.71 9.76 6.78
C TYR A 170 -25.16 9.44 6.55
#